data_269311c570bf6d1e246b4384ddd1fe64
#
_entry.id   269311c570bf6d1e246b4384ddd1fe64
#
_cell.length_a   1.000
_cell.length_b   1.000
_cell.length_c   1.000
_cell.angle_alpha   90.00
_cell.angle_beta   90.00
_cell.angle_gamma   90.00
#
_symmetry.space_group_name_H-M   'P 1'
#
loop_
_entity.id
_entity.type
_entity.pdbx_description
1 polymer ?
#
loop_
_entity_poly.entity_id
_entity_poly.type
_entity_poly.pdbx_seq_one_letter_code
_entity_poly.pdbx_strand_id
1 'polypeptide(L)'
;MSEKEYIIFCDESEQNGKYYSSFYGGLIIGASQYENVTRRLNAIKLEMNLFGEIKWEKVTERYLSKYQEVVKAFFQEVASGHVKVRIMFSHNAHRPRGVTDEQKELRYYLLYYQFIKHAFGLQFVESADQITRVRLYFDKFPDTGEKVEQFKGFLHGLQKNPQFRTARVAIASEDITEVRSHDHVLLQCLDIVLGAMAFRLNDKHKQKLPGKRIRGKRTRAKETLYKAILQEIRKMHRNFNIGITTSTGGNLRGRWEKSYLHWVFHAKSAAYEPQLTKRKKGRK
;
A
#
# COMPACT_ATOMS: atom_id res chain seq x y z
N MET A 1 32.16 -7.28 -2.14
CA MET A 1 30.96 -7.97 -1.65
C MET A 1 29.75 -7.20 -2.16
N SER A 2 28.81 -7.84 -2.85
CA SER A 2 27.61 -7.12 -3.33
C SER A 2 26.74 -6.77 -2.14
N GLU A 3 26.50 -5.49 -1.92
CA GLU A 3 25.59 -4.96 -0.91
C GLU A 3 24.17 -5.45 -1.20
N LYS A 4 23.45 -5.93 -0.18
CA LYS A 4 22.05 -6.33 -0.32
C LYS A 4 21.18 -5.09 -0.27
N GLU A 5 20.44 -4.82 -1.33
CA GLU A 5 19.66 -3.60 -1.44
C GLU A 5 18.21 -3.89 -1.78
N TYR A 6 17.30 -3.15 -1.12
CA TYR A 6 15.86 -3.15 -1.38
C TYR A 6 15.35 -1.74 -1.65
N ILE A 7 14.37 -1.66 -2.53
CA ILE A 7 13.65 -0.43 -2.83
C ILE A 7 12.21 -0.59 -2.34
N ILE A 8 11.75 0.36 -1.53
CA ILE A 8 10.36 0.44 -1.10
C ILE A 8 9.72 1.64 -1.78
N PHE A 9 8.67 1.40 -2.55
CA PHE A 9 7.81 2.43 -3.11
C PHE A 9 6.61 2.62 -2.19
N CYS A 10 6.24 3.86 -1.92
CA CYS A 10 5.14 4.23 -1.04
C CYS A 10 4.17 5.19 -1.73
N ASP A 11 2.89 4.96 -1.51
CA ASP A 11 1.78 5.79 -2.00
C ASP A 11 0.68 5.85 -0.94
N GLU A 12 -0.18 6.85 -0.99
CA GLU A 12 -1.33 6.98 -0.12
C GLU A 12 -2.62 7.25 -0.88
N SER A 13 -3.73 6.98 -0.23
CA SER A 13 -5.06 7.21 -0.78
C SER A 13 -6.07 7.45 0.33
N GLU A 14 -7.19 8.08 0.00
CA GLU A 14 -8.38 8.17 0.84
C GLU A 14 -8.09 8.56 2.29
N GLN A 15 -7.56 9.76 2.52
CA GLN A 15 -7.26 10.25 3.88
C GLN A 15 -8.52 10.36 4.74
N ASN A 16 -9.68 10.65 4.15
CA ASN A 16 -10.96 10.87 4.83
C ASN A 16 -12.09 10.05 4.18
N GLY A 17 -12.06 8.74 4.32
CA GLY A 17 -13.10 7.86 3.78
C GLY A 17 -14.32 7.73 4.70
N LYS A 18 -15.43 7.18 4.19
CA LYS A 18 -16.68 7.02 4.94
C LYS A 18 -16.56 6.07 6.14
N TYR A 19 -15.89 4.93 5.96
CA TYR A 19 -15.74 3.88 6.97
C TYR A 19 -14.28 3.58 7.30
N TYR A 20 -13.41 3.81 6.34
CA TYR A 20 -11.98 3.57 6.46
C TYR A 20 -11.21 4.75 5.88
N SER A 21 -10.16 5.16 6.55
CA SER A 21 -9.37 6.34 6.19
C SER A 21 -7.88 6.02 6.27
N SER A 22 -7.05 7.00 5.87
CA SER A 22 -5.60 6.93 6.01
C SER A 22 -5.03 5.65 5.39
N PHE A 23 -5.31 5.45 4.10
CA PHE A 23 -4.76 4.32 3.35
C PHE A 23 -3.31 4.61 2.98
N TYR A 24 -2.40 3.75 3.39
CA TYR A 24 -1.00 3.74 3.01
C TYR A 24 -0.69 2.43 2.29
N GLY A 25 -0.14 2.55 1.11
CA GLY A 25 0.32 1.44 0.31
C GLY A 25 1.84 1.44 0.19
N GLY A 26 2.42 0.27 0.12
CA GLY A 26 3.81 0.15 -0.22
C GLY A 26 4.14 -1.19 -0.84
N LEU A 27 5.14 -1.19 -1.68
CA LEU A 27 5.73 -2.40 -2.20
C LEU A 27 7.23 -2.40 -1.99
N ILE A 28 7.80 -3.57 -1.74
CA ILE A 28 9.25 -3.77 -1.62
C ILE A 28 9.73 -4.73 -2.70
N ILE A 29 10.85 -4.40 -3.32
CA ILE A 29 11.54 -5.18 -4.34
C ILE A 29 13.05 -5.18 -4.09
N GLY A 30 13.72 -6.30 -4.33
CA GLY A 30 15.18 -6.33 -4.36
C GLY A 30 15.73 -5.52 -5.53
N ALA A 31 16.79 -4.73 -5.33
CA ALA A 31 17.36 -3.89 -6.38
C ALA A 31 17.80 -4.72 -7.60
N SER A 32 18.29 -5.95 -7.40
CA SER A 32 18.66 -6.88 -8.47
C SER A 32 17.50 -7.34 -9.36
N GLN A 33 16.26 -7.28 -8.86
CA GLN A 33 15.06 -7.66 -9.60
C GLN A 33 14.34 -6.48 -10.24
N TYR A 34 14.66 -5.26 -9.80
CA TYR A 34 13.94 -4.05 -10.16
C TYR A 34 13.86 -3.84 -11.68
N GLU A 35 14.99 -3.93 -12.36
CA GLU A 35 15.05 -3.68 -13.80
C GLU A 35 14.26 -4.72 -14.61
N ASN A 36 14.36 -6.00 -14.27
CA ASN A 36 13.66 -7.07 -14.98
C ASN A 36 12.14 -6.95 -14.80
N VAL A 37 11.68 -6.72 -13.58
CA VAL A 37 10.25 -6.58 -13.27
C VAL A 37 9.67 -5.33 -13.95
N THR A 38 10.35 -4.19 -13.86
CA THR A 38 9.88 -2.95 -14.50
C THR A 38 9.85 -3.04 -16.03
N ARG A 39 10.88 -3.65 -16.63
CA ARG A 39 10.92 -3.89 -18.09
C ARG A 39 9.73 -4.74 -18.54
N ARG A 40 9.45 -5.84 -17.83
CA ARG A 40 8.32 -6.72 -18.14
C ARG A 40 6.97 -5.99 -18.03
N LEU A 41 6.74 -5.25 -16.94
CA LEU A 41 5.48 -4.52 -16.75
C LEU A 41 5.30 -3.41 -17.79
N ASN A 42 6.37 -2.70 -18.15
CA ASN A 42 6.33 -1.67 -19.19
C ASN A 42 6.07 -2.27 -20.58
N ALA A 43 6.65 -3.45 -20.90
CA ALA A 43 6.36 -4.16 -22.15
C ALA A 43 4.86 -4.49 -22.26
N ILE A 44 4.24 -5.01 -21.20
CA ILE A 44 2.80 -5.30 -21.18
C ILE A 44 1.96 -4.01 -21.32
N LYS A 45 2.37 -2.90 -20.67
CA LYS A 45 1.70 -1.62 -20.88
C LYS A 45 1.74 -1.20 -22.36
N LEU A 46 2.88 -1.37 -23.02
CA LEU A 46 3.03 -1.05 -24.45
C LEU A 46 2.17 -1.93 -25.33
N GLU A 47 2.16 -3.25 -25.10
CA GLU A 47 1.31 -4.21 -25.79
C GLU A 47 -0.18 -3.86 -25.66
N MET A 48 -0.58 -3.39 -24.48
CA MET A 48 -1.95 -2.93 -24.22
C MET A 48 -2.22 -1.51 -24.75
N ASN A 49 -1.29 -0.84 -25.40
CA ASN A 49 -1.39 0.55 -25.83
C ASN A 49 -1.74 1.50 -24.68
N LEU A 50 -1.08 1.33 -23.54
CA LEU A 50 -1.15 2.20 -22.37
C LEU A 50 0.12 3.04 -22.26
N PHE A 51 0.28 4.02 -23.14
CA PHE A 51 1.51 4.84 -23.27
C PHE A 51 1.71 5.84 -22.12
N GLY A 52 0.63 6.22 -21.45
CA GLY A 52 0.70 7.14 -20.32
C GLY A 52 0.73 6.45 -18.98
N GLU A 53 0.73 7.26 -17.94
CA GLU A 53 0.59 6.81 -16.56
C GLU A 53 -0.78 6.14 -16.33
N ILE A 54 -0.77 4.92 -15.78
CA ILE A 54 -1.97 4.23 -15.34
C ILE A 54 -2.26 4.60 -13.88
N LYS A 55 -3.52 4.96 -13.59
CA LYS A 55 -3.97 5.34 -12.24
C LYS A 55 -5.37 4.80 -11.97
N TRP A 56 -5.68 4.53 -10.70
CA TRP A 56 -7.01 4.12 -10.28
C TRP A 56 -8.10 5.11 -10.71
N GLU A 57 -7.83 6.38 -10.65
CA GLU A 57 -8.78 7.41 -11.10
C GLU A 57 -9.09 7.33 -12.60
N LYS A 58 -8.14 6.88 -13.44
CA LYS A 58 -8.27 6.77 -14.90
C LYS A 58 -9.01 5.49 -15.36
N VAL A 59 -9.39 4.59 -14.46
CA VAL A 59 -10.10 3.34 -14.80
C VAL A 59 -11.48 3.67 -15.36
N THR A 60 -11.74 3.22 -16.58
CA THR A 60 -13.01 3.33 -17.30
C THR A 60 -13.37 2.00 -17.96
N GLU A 61 -14.61 1.86 -18.47
CA GLU A 61 -15.04 0.67 -19.21
C GLU A 61 -14.17 0.39 -20.43
N ARG A 62 -13.75 1.45 -21.17
CA ARG A 62 -12.89 1.37 -22.37
C ARG A 62 -11.50 0.77 -22.08
N TYR A 63 -10.93 1.08 -20.93
CA TYR A 63 -9.58 0.65 -20.55
C TYR A 63 -9.56 -0.57 -19.63
N LEU A 64 -10.72 -1.08 -19.22
CA LEU A 64 -10.83 -2.11 -18.19
C LEU A 64 -10.00 -3.36 -18.51
N SER A 65 -10.16 -3.95 -19.71
CA SER A 65 -9.40 -5.15 -20.11
C SER A 65 -7.90 -4.93 -20.08
N LYS A 66 -7.44 -3.77 -20.56
CA LYS A 66 -6.04 -3.39 -20.55
C LYS A 66 -5.46 -3.30 -19.14
N TYR A 67 -6.20 -2.67 -18.23
CA TYR A 67 -5.83 -2.60 -16.81
C TYR A 67 -5.83 -3.98 -16.14
N GLN A 68 -6.74 -4.88 -16.52
CA GLN A 68 -6.76 -6.25 -16.00
C GLN A 68 -5.50 -7.02 -16.39
N GLU A 69 -5.01 -6.89 -17.62
CA GLU A 69 -3.76 -7.54 -18.06
C GLU A 69 -2.54 -7.03 -17.30
N VAL A 70 -2.39 -5.70 -17.13
CA VAL A 70 -1.30 -5.13 -16.34
C VAL A 70 -1.36 -5.58 -14.89
N VAL A 71 -2.56 -5.56 -14.27
CA VAL A 71 -2.76 -6.02 -12.88
C VAL A 71 -2.42 -7.50 -12.74
N LYS A 72 -2.86 -8.34 -13.67
CA LYS A 72 -2.54 -9.77 -13.69
C LYS A 72 -1.02 -10.01 -13.73
N ALA A 73 -0.32 -9.30 -14.61
CA ALA A 73 1.13 -9.38 -14.71
C ALA A 73 1.82 -8.91 -13.42
N PHE A 74 1.36 -7.81 -12.84
CA PHE A 74 1.87 -7.31 -11.55
C PHE A 74 1.70 -8.36 -10.44
N PHE A 75 0.52 -8.99 -10.35
CA PHE A 75 0.28 -10.02 -9.34
C PHE A 75 1.04 -11.33 -9.61
N GLN A 76 1.48 -11.60 -10.84
CA GLN A 76 2.44 -12.68 -11.10
C GLN A 76 3.79 -12.41 -10.44
N GLU A 77 4.28 -11.15 -10.49
CA GLU A 77 5.52 -10.76 -9.80
C GLU A 77 5.35 -10.80 -8.27
N VAL A 78 4.15 -10.46 -7.78
CA VAL A 78 3.83 -10.59 -6.34
C VAL A 78 3.78 -12.06 -5.93
N ALA A 79 3.14 -12.92 -6.71
CA ALA A 79 3.02 -14.35 -6.40
C ALA A 79 4.37 -15.08 -6.44
N SER A 80 5.28 -14.69 -7.35
CA SER A 80 6.65 -15.21 -7.41
C SER A 80 7.56 -14.71 -6.27
N GLY A 81 7.10 -13.71 -5.49
CA GLY A 81 7.87 -13.13 -4.39
C GLY A 81 8.90 -12.07 -4.79
N HIS A 82 9.01 -11.73 -6.09
CA HIS A 82 9.87 -10.64 -6.55
C HIS A 82 9.43 -9.30 -5.99
N VAL A 83 8.11 -9.09 -5.89
CA VAL A 83 7.49 -7.91 -5.30
C VAL A 83 6.65 -8.32 -4.10
N LYS A 84 6.77 -7.59 -2.99
CA LYS A 84 5.89 -7.79 -1.83
C LYS A 84 5.07 -6.53 -1.60
N VAL A 85 3.76 -6.67 -1.43
CA VAL A 85 2.82 -5.55 -1.27
C VAL A 85 2.30 -5.48 0.15
N ARG A 86 2.22 -4.26 0.69
CA ARG A 86 1.69 -3.94 2.02
C ARG A 86 0.66 -2.84 1.91
N ILE A 87 -0.49 -3.05 2.53
CA ILE A 87 -1.54 -2.03 2.61
C ILE A 87 -1.91 -1.84 4.09
N MET A 88 -1.82 -0.60 4.57
CA MET A 88 -2.30 -0.22 5.90
C MET A 88 -3.45 0.77 5.76
N PHE A 89 -4.43 0.68 6.65
CA PHE A 89 -5.53 1.63 6.74
C PHE A 89 -6.13 1.63 8.15
N SER A 90 -6.87 2.68 8.48
CA SER A 90 -7.56 2.82 9.77
C SER A 90 -9.07 2.61 9.59
N HIS A 91 -9.71 1.94 10.54
CA HIS A 91 -11.18 1.87 10.61
C HIS A 91 -11.71 3.04 11.43
N ASN A 92 -12.59 3.86 10.86
CA ASN A 92 -13.06 5.10 11.47
C ASN A 92 -13.84 4.89 12.78
N ALA A 93 -14.42 3.71 12.99
CA ALA A 93 -15.07 3.36 14.24
C ALA A 93 -14.08 3.26 15.43
N HIS A 94 -12.78 3.21 15.19
CA HIS A 94 -11.76 3.18 16.24
C HIS A 94 -11.04 4.54 16.27
N ARG A 95 -11.63 5.50 16.99
CA ARG A 95 -11.11 6.87 17.09
C ARG A 95 -10.01 6.96 18.15
N PRO A 96 -8.79 7.39 17.79
CA PRO A 96 -7.71 7.58 18.76
C PRO A 96 -8.11 8.55 19.89
N ARG A 97 -7.71 8.22 21.13
CA ARG A 97 -7.90 9.07 22.32
C ARG A 97 -6.57 9.68 22.76
N GLY A 98 -6.63 10.85 23.40
CA GLY A 98 -5.45 11.50 23.96
C GLY A 98 -4.43 11.97 22.93
N VAL A 99 -4.88 12.24 21.69
CA VAL A 99 -4.01 12.76 20.62
C VAL A 99 -3.85 14.27 20.80
N THR A 100 -2.61 14.74 20.92
CA THR A 100 -2.28 16.17 21.00
C THR A 100 -2.53 16.86 19.64
N ASP A 101 -2.61 18.20 19.63
CA ASP A 101 -2.81 18.93 18.37
C ASP A 101 -1.59 18.77 17.45
N GLU A 102 -0.38 18.77 17.98
CA GLU A 102 0.85 18.46 17.24
C GLU A 102 0.78 17.07 16.58
N GLN A 103 0.31 16.06 17.31
CA GLN A 103 0.13 14.70 16.74
C GLN A 103 -0.95 14.64 15.65
N LYS A 104 -1.98 15.51 15.72
CA LYS A 104 -2.98 15.62 14.66
C LYS A 104 -2.37 16.23 13.40
N GLU A 105 -1.56 17.28 13.54
CA GLU A 105 -0.85 17.92 12.43
C GLU A 105 0.16 16.98 11.76
N LEU A 106 0.89 16.21 12.56
CA LEU A 106 1.88 15.26 12.09
C LEU A 106 1.30 13.87 11.76
N ARG A 107 -0.03 13.69 11.87
CA ARG A 107 -0.68 12.37 11.74
C ARG A 107 -0.27 11.62 10.49
N TYR A 108 -0.19 12.30 9.36
CA TYR A 108 0.22 11.72 8.09
C TYR A 108 1.60 11.05 8.21
N TYR A 109 2.58 11.75 8.70
CA TYR A 109 3.96 11.28 8.84
C TYR A 109 4.11 10.22 9.93
N LEU A 110 3.40 10.37 11.05
CA LEU A 110 3.40 9.39 12.12
C LEU A 110 2.83 8.04 11.67
N LEU A 111 1.78 8.05 10.85
CA LEU A 111 1.21 6.82 10.29
C LEU A 111 2.13 6.20 9.26
N TYR A 112 2.78 6.98 8.39
CA TYR A 112 3.81 6.46 7.49
C TYR A 112 4.98 5.85 8.24
N TYR A 113 5.45 6.51 9.31
CA TYR A 113 6.49 5.95 10.17
C TYR A 113 6.08 4.58 10.73
N GLN A 114 4.85 4.46 11.26
CA GLN A 114 4.33 3.17 11.75
C GLN A 114 4.28 2.14 10.63
N PHE A 115 3.84 2.55 9.45
CA PHE A 115 3.76 1.69 8.28
C PHE A 115 5.13 1.13 7.88
N ILE A 116 6.13 1.98 7.69
CA ILE A 116 7.49 1.55 7.33
C ILE A 116 8.08 0.66 8.43
N LYS A 117 7.94 1.05 9.69
CA LYS A 117 8.49 0.31 10.84
C LYS A 117 7.92 -1.09 10.97
N HIS A 118 6.62 -1.29 10.70
CA HIS A 118 5.92 -2.52 11.11
C HIS A 118 5.38 -3.37 9.96
N ALA A 119 5.04 -2.80 8.80
CA ALA A 119 4.35 -3.54 7.76
C ALA A 119 5.26 -4.44 6.94
N PHE A 120 6.50 -4.02 6.70
CA PHE A 120 7.42 -4.72 5.80
C PHE A 120 8.18 -5.86 6.47
N GLY A 121 8.30 -5.86 7.80
CA GLY A 121 9.08 -6.87 8.52
C GLY A 121 10.58 -6.78 8.28
N LEU A 122 11.11 -5.56 8.07
CA LEU A 122 12.53 -5.31 7.79
C LEU A 122 13.46 -5.88 8.87
N GLN A 123 13.01 -5.93 10.12
CA GLN A 123 13.74 -6.53 11.22
C GLN A 123 13.96 -8.05 11.08
N PHE A 124 13.32 -8.70 10.11
CA PHE A 124 13.45 -10.13 9.84
C PHE A 124 14.21 -10.43 8.53
N VAL A 125 14.82 -9.41 7.94
CA VAL A 125 15.69 -9.61 6.77
C VAL A 125 16.90 -10.46 7.17
N GLU A 126 17.16 -11.49 6.39
CA GLU A 126 18.37 -12.29 6.56
C GLU A 126 19.55 -11.54 5.92
N SER A 127 20.44 -11.01 6.76
CA SER A 127 21.54 -10.17 6.29
C SER A 127 22.84 -10.94 6.04
N ALA A 128 22.94 -12.22 6.44
CA ALA A 128 24.14 -13.05 6.22
C ALA A 128 25.46 -12.26 6.40
N ASP A 129 25.58 -11.52 7.51
CA ASP A 129 26.69 -10.62 7.84
C ASP A 129 26.91 -9.38 6.95
N GLN A 130 26.02 -9.11 6.01
CA GLN A 130 26.06 -7.92 5.15
C GLN A 130 25.08 -6.84 5.63
N ILE A 131 25.39 -5.59 5.33
CA ILE A 131 24.44 -4.48 5.52
C ILE A 131 23.34 -4.61 4.46
N THR A 132 22.07 -4.48 4.89
CA THR A 132 20.92 -4.40 4.01
C THR A 132 20.51 -2.93 3.87
N ARG A 133 20.86 -2.32 2.74
CA ARG A 133 20.42 -0.95 2.40
C ARG A 133 18.98 -0.94 1.96
N VAL A 134 18.20 0.02 2.45
CA VAL A 134 16.79 0.20 2.08
C VAL A 134 16.58 1.62 1.56
N ARG A 135 16.20 1.74 0.29
CA ARG A 135 15.76 3.01 -0.30
C ARG A 135 14.26 3.15 -0.17
N LEU A 136 13.81 4.36 0.18
CA LEU A 136 12.40 4.68 0.37
C LEU A 136 11.99 5.75 -0.66
N TYR A 137 11.13 5.37 -1.60
CA TYR A 137 10.62 6.24 -2.65
C TYR A 137 9.14 6.51 -2.38
N PHE A 138 8.84 7.79 -2.19
CA PHE A 138 7.48 8.27 -1.96
C PHE A 138 6.95 8.95 -3.22
N ASP A 139 5.64 8.82 -3.49
CA ASP A 139 4.99 9.73 -4.41
C ASP A 139 5.07 11.15 -3.80
N LYS A 140 4.32 12.08 -4.19
CA LYS A 140 4.45 13.47 -3.74
C LYS A 140 4.15 13.63 -2.24
N PHE A 141 5.04 14.29 -1.48
CA PHE A 141 4.74 14.69 -0.11
C PHE A 141 3.68 15.81 -0.07
N PRO A 142 2.75 15.78 0.92
CA PRO A 142 1.71 16.81 1.05
C PRO A 142 2.24 18.17 1.50
N ASP A 143 3.35 18.20 2.22
CA ASP A 143 4.00 19.39 2.77
C ASP A 143 5.39 19.58 2.16
N THR A 144 5.99 20.73 2.41
CA THR A 144 7.36 21.06 2.05
C THR A 144 8.19 21.44 3.29
N GLY A 145 9.52 21.43 3.17
CA GLY A 145 10.43 21.97 4.15
C GLY A 145 10.52 21.18 5.45
N GLU A 146 10.31 21.85 6.59
CA GLU A 146 10.65 21.34 7.93
C GLU A 146 9.98 20.02 8.30
N LYS A 147 8.69 19.85 8.01
CA LYS A 147 7.94 18.62 8.32
C LYS A 147 8.48 17.41 7.55
N VAL A 148 8.86 17.61 6.29
CA VAL A 148 9.44 16.55 5.46
C VAL A 148 10.81 16.16 5.99
N GLU A 149 11.66 17.12 6.35
CA GLU A 149 12.98 16.82 6.92
C GLU A 149 12.87 16.14 8.29
N GLN A 150 11.92 16.55 9.13
CA GLN A 150 11.61 15.87 10.38
C GLN A 150 11.18 14.42 10.14
N PHE A 151 10.32 14.19 9.15
CA PHE A 151 9.87 12.85 8.77
C PHE A 151 11.03 11.98 8.26
N LYS A 152 11.89 12.51 7.38
CA LYS A 152 13.11 11.82 6.95
C LYS A 152 14.00 11.46 8.13
N GLY A 153 14.15 12.39 9.10
CA GLY A 153 14.87 12.14 10.34
C GLY A 153 14.28 10.97 11.16
N PHE A 154 12.97 10.86 11.24
CA PHE A 154 12.29 9.73 11.90
C PHE A 154 12.57 8.41 11.18
N LEU A 155 12.50 8.38 9.85
CA LEU A 155 12.77 7.17 9.06
C LEU A 155 14.25 6.76 9.14
N HIS A 156 15.16 7.72 9.00
CA HIS A 156 16.59 7.49 9.20
C HIS A 156 16.87 6.93 10.63
N GLY A 157 16.17 7.46 11.64
CA GLY A 157 16.28 7.00 13.02
C GLY A 157 15.87 5.54 13.24
N LEU A 158 15.09 4.92 12.33
CA LEU A 158 14.69 3.51 12.44
C LEU A 158 15.89 2.56 12.55
N GLN A 159 16.98 2.83 11.86
CA GLN A 159 18.18 1.99 11.91
C GLN A 159 18.80 1.93 13.32
N LYS A 160 18.51 2.89 14.21
CA LYS A 160 18.95 2.90 15.61
C LYS A 160 18.11 1.95 16.50
N ASN A 161 16.95 1.49 16.02
CA ASN A 161 16.12 0.54 16.75
C ASN A 161 16.87 -0.79 16.91
N PRO A 162 16.88 -1.41 18.11
CA PRO A 162 17.65 -2.65 18.35
C PRO A 162 17.34 -3.77 17.35
N GLN A 163 16.08 -3.96 16.97
CA GLN A 163 15.68 -5.00 16.01
C GLN A 163 16.22 -4.72 14.60
N PHE A 164 16.24 -3.45 14.14
CA PHE A 164 16.80 -3.06 12.85
C PHE A 164 18.33 -3.16 12.85
N ARG A 165 18.98 -2.81 13.98
CA ARG A 165 20.42 -2.97 14.16
C ARG A 165 20.83 -4.45 14.07
N THR A 166 20.11 -5.34 14.77
CA THR A 166 20.36 -6.78 14.71
C THR A 166 20.21 -7.31 13.28
N ALA A 167 19.22 -6.83 12.53
CA ALA A 167 19.01 -7.18 11.13
C ALA A 167 19.94 -6.43 10.16
N ARG A 168 20.86 -5.56 10.67
CA ARG A 168 21.79 -4.73 9.89
C ARG A 168 21.12 -3.92 8.79
N VAL A 169 19.89 -3.44 9.05
CA VAL A 169 19.16 -2.57 8.11
C VAL A 169 19.67 -1.16 8.20
N ALA A 170 20.10 -0.58 7.08
CA ALA A 170 20.54 0.80 6.94
C ALA A 170 19.54 1.57 6.06
N ILE A 171 19.15 2.77 6.52
CA ILE A 171 18.32 3.73 5.80
C ILE A 171 19.08 5.06 5.86
N ALA A 172 19.72 5.44 4.77
CA ALA A 172 20.42 6.72 4.71
C ALA A 172 19.42 7.86 4.39
N SER A 173 19.72 9.08 4.82
CA SER A 173 18.81 10.21 4.58
C SER A 173 18.65 10.52 3.09
N GLU A 174 19.70 10.36 2.30
CA GLU A 174 19.70 10.50 0.85
C GLU A 174 18.89 9.42 0.12
N ASP A 175 18.64 8.29 0.78
CA ASP A 175 17.81 7.20 0.25
C ASP A 175 16.32 7.42 0.46
N ILE A 176 15.91 8.49 1.14
CA ILE A 176 14.52 8.86 1.39
C ILE A 176 14.14 9.98 0.41
N THR A 177 13.51 9.60 -0.70
CA THR A 177 13.36 10.48 -1.85
C THR A 177 11.91 10.54 -2.33
N GLU A 178 11.47 11.73 -2.73
CA GLU A 178 10.24 11.91 -3.51
C GLU A 178 10.52 11.53 -4.97
N VAL A 179 9.62 10.76 -5.58
CA VAL A 179 9.70 10.34 -6.97
C VAL A 179 8.39 10.65 -7.70
N ARG A 180 8.46 10.73 -9.02
CA ARG A 180 7.26 10.94 -9.83
C ARG A 180 6.67 9.60 -10.24
N SER A 181 5.42 9.35 -9.86
CA SER A 181 4.71 8.09 -10.21
C SER A 181 4.68 7.81 -11.71
N HIS A 182 4.71 8.87 -12.55
CA HIS A 182 4.79 8.73 -14.00
C HIS A 182 5.99 7.87 -14.46
N ASP A 183 7.11 7.97 -13.80
CA ASP A 183 8.36 7.31 -14.17
C ASP A 183 8.48 5.88 -13.60
N HIS A 184 7.58 5.49 -12.69
CA HIS A 184 7.68 4.24 -11.95
C HIS A 184 6.43 3.35 -12.10
N VAL A 185 6.48 2.38 -13.02
CA VAL A 185 5.35 1.46 -13.26
C VAL A 185 4.91 0.68 -12.02
N LEU A 186 5.83 0.35 -11.12
CA LEU A 186 5.50 -0.31 -9.85
C LEU A 186 4.63 0.58 -8.97
N LEU A 187 4.95 1.87 -8.86
CA LEU A 187 4.16 2.83 -8.10
C LEU A 187 2.75 3.02 -8.72
N GLN A 188 2.67 3.03 -10.06
CA GLN A 188 1.38 3.05 -10.78
C GLN A 188 0.54 1.80 -10.49
N CYS A 189 1.13 0.61 -10.44
CA CYS A 189 0.44 -0.62 -10.07
C CYS A 189 -0.04 -0.57 -8.61
N LEU A 190 0.78 0.00 -7.72
CA LEU A 190 0.44 0.18 -6.31
C LEU A 190 -0.78 1.11 -6.15
N ASP A 191 -0.82 2.26 -6.84
CA ASP A 191 -1.97 3.18 -6.85
C ASP A 191 -3.27 2.47 -7.24
N ILE A 192 -3.23 1.62 -8.28
CA ILE A 192 -4.40 0.86 -8.71
C ILE A 192 -4.87 -0.10 -7.60
N VAL A 193 -3.96 -0.82 -6.95
CA VAL A 193 -4.31 -1.75 -5.86
C VAL A 193 -4.86 -0.99 -4.67
N LEU A 194 -4.17 0.06 -4.23
CA LEU A 194 -4.53 0.88 -3.09
C LEU A 194 -5.90 1.55 -3.29
N GLY A 195 -6.10 2.19 -4.45
CA GLY A 195 -7.36 2.80 -4.83
C GLY A 195 -8.51 1.80 -4.91
N ALA A 196 -8.27 0.57 -5.38
CA ALA A 196 -9.28 -0.49 -5.42
C ALA A 196 -9.71 -0.91 -3.99
N MET A 197 -8.76 -1.00 -3.04
CA MET A 197 -9.06 -1.31 -1.65
C MET A 197 -9.87 -0.20 -0.97
N ALA A 198 -9.45 1.05 -1.11
CA ALA A 198 -10.15 2.22 -0.59
C ALA A 198 -11.58 2.33 -1.18
N PHE A 199 -11.73 2.12 -2.48
CA PHE A 199 -13.02 2.12 -3.18
C PHE A 199 -13.99 1.07 -2.61
N ARG A 200 -13.52 -0.15 -2.39
CA ARG A 200 -14.34 -1.24 -1.87
C ARG A 200 -14.68 -1.08 -0.40
N LEU A 201 -13.69 -0.71 0.42
CA LEU A 201 -13.85 -0.54 1.86
C LEU A 201 -14.79 0.63 2.21
N ASN A 202 -14.82 1.67 1.40
CA ASN A 202 -15.70 2.83 1.60
C ASN A 202 -17.06 2.74 0.86
N ASP A 203 -17.43 1.55 0.37
CA ASP A 203 -18.71 1.32 -0.33
C ASP A 203 -18.92 2.19 -1.59
N LYS A 204 -17.86 2.79 -2.16
CA LYS A 204 -17.91 3.60 -3.38
C LYS A 204 -18.44 2.80 -4.58
N HIS A 205 -18.26 1.47 -4.59
CA HIS A 205 -18.82 0.57 -5.60
C HIS A 205 -20.35 0.53 -5.61
N LYS A 206 -21.01 1.00 -4.55
CA LYS A 206 -22.49 1.08 -4.45
C LYS A 206 -23.05 2.43 -4.91
N GLN A 207 -22.20 3.41 -5.20
CA GLN A 207 -22.62 4.75 -5.60
C GLN A 207 -23.41 4.69 -6.90
N LYS A 208 -24.61 5.29 -6.86
CA LYS A 208 -25.50 5.46 -8.00
C LYS A 208 -25.24 6.82 -8.65
N LEU A 209 -25.64 6.96 -9.90
CA LEU A 209 -25.64 8.27 -10.55
C LEU A 209 -26.65 9.21 -9.86
N PRO A 210 -26.34 10.51 -9.77
CA PRO A 210 -27.25 11.51 -9.21
C PRO A 210 -28.66 11.39 -9.85
N GLY A 211 -29.69 11.33 -9.02
CA GLY A 211 -31.10 11.19 -9.47
C GLY A 211 -31.47 9.85 -10.13
N LYS A 212 -30.55 8.85 -10.20
CA LYS A 212 -30.80 7.56 -10.88
C LYS A 212 -30.71 6.38 -9.92
N ARG A 213 -31.43 5.30 -10.25
CA ARG A 213 -31.38 4.03 -9.50
C ARG A 213 -30.19 3.13 -9.93
N ILE A 214 -29.46 3.50 -10.98
CA ILE A 214 -28.37 2.71 -11.59
C ILE A 214 -26.99 3.28 -11.24
N ARG A 215 -26.00 2.40 -11.23
CA ARG A 215 -24.58 2.78 -11.08
C ARG A 215 -23.99 3.20 -12.42
N GLY A 216 -23.09 4.18 -12.40
CA GLY A 216 -22.38 4.62 -13.60
C GLY A 216 -21.47 3.53 -14.20
N LYS A 217 -21.18 3.64 -15.51
CA LYS A 217 -20.26 2.73 -16.23
C LYS A 217 -18.89 2.67 -15.56
N ARG A 218 -18.35 3.82 -15.15
CA ARG A 218 -17.05 3.92 -14.45
C ARG A 218 -17.05 3.19 -13.11
N THR A 219 -18.12 3.30 -12.32
CA THR A 219 -18.26 2.60 -11.04
C THR A 219 -18.29 1.09 -11.24
N ARG A 220 -18.98 0.60 -12.29
CA ARG A 220 -19.01 -0.82 -12.64
C ARG A 220 -17.65 -1.33 -13.11
N ALA A 221 -16.95 -0.57 -13.98
CA ALA A 221 -15.62 -0.92 -14.44
C ALA A 221 -14.63 -1.04 -13.26
N LYS A 222 -14.62 -0.05 -12.34
CA LYS A 222 -13.82 -0.08 -11.13
C LYS A 222 -14.15 -1.27 -10.22
N GLU A 223 -15.43 -1.63 -10.08
CA GLU A 223 -15.81 -2.84 -9.32
C GLU A 223 -15.32 -4.12 -9.98
N THR A 224 -15.36 -4.20 -11.30
CA THR A 224 -14.84 -5.36 -12.06
C THR A 224 -13.34 -5.49 -11.89
N LEU A 225 -12.59 -4.38 -12.00
CA LEU A 225 -11.14 -4.39 -11.77
C LEU A 225 -10.79 -4.79 -10.33
N TYR A 226 -11.51 -4.25 -9.33
CA TYR A 226 -11.37 -4.68 -7.93
C TYR A 226 -11.57 -6.19 -7.76
N LYS A 227 -12.59 -6.77 -8.43
CA LYS A 227 -12.84 -8.21 -8.36
C LYS A 227 -11.69 -9.02 -8.95
N ALA A 228 -11.10 -8.57 -10.05
CA ALA A 228 -9.91 -9.20 -10.64
C ALA A 228 -8.72 -9.14 -9.66
N ILE A 229 -8.45 -7.98 -9.06
CA ILE A 229 -7.41 -7.83 -8.03
C ILE A 229 -7.66 -8.79 -6.85
N LEU A 230 -8.91 -8.86 -6.36
CA LEU A 230 -9.28 -9.75 -5.26
C LEU A 230 -9.06 -11.23 -5.60
N GLN A 231 -9.32 -11.64 -6.83
CA GLN A 231 -9.04 -13.00 -7.31
C GLN A 231 -7.54 -13.32 -7.25
N GLU A 232 -6.69 -12.41 -7.71
CA GLU A 232 -5.23 -12.60 -7.63
C GLU A 232 -4.74 -12.70 -6.17
N ILE A 233 -5.22 -11.85 -5.28
CA ILE A 233 -4.88 -11.92 -3.85
C ILE A 233 -5.33 -13.25 -3.24
N ARG A 234 -6.51 -13.76 -3.61
CA ARG A 234 -7.05 -15.02 -3.10
C ARG A 234 -6.28 -16.27 -3.56
N LYS A 235 -5.53 -16.20 -4.65
CA LYS A 235 -4.61 -17.27 -5.03
C LYS A 235 -3.49 -17.46 -3.98
N MET A 236 -3.05 -16.37 -3.35
CA MET A 236 -2.02 -16.38 -2.30
C MET A 236 -2.61 -16.54 -0.89
N HIS A 237 -3.82 -16.02 -0.66
CA HIS A 237 -4.53 -16.01 0.62
C HIS A 237 -5.99 -16.46 0.42
N ARG A 238 -6.26 -17.76 0.42
CA ARG A 238 -7.59 -18.34 0.12
C ARG A 238 -8.76 -17.67 0.88
N ASN A 239 -8.55 -17.38 2.17
CA ASN A 239 -9.57 -16.77 3.06
C ASN A 239 -9.38 -15.26 3.23
N PHE A 240 -8.78 -14.59 2.24
CA PHE A 240 -8.52 -13.15 2.34
C PHE A 240 -9.81 -12.34 2.57
N ASN A 241 -9.79 -11.56 3.64
CA ASN A 241 -10.82 -10.57 3.96
C ASN A 241 -10.19 -9.17 3.91
N ILE A 242 -10.71 -8.33 3.03
CA ILE A 242 -10.19 -6.99 2.76
C ILE A 242 -10.21 -6.07 4.01
N GLY A 243 -11.17 -6.25 4.92
CA GLY A 243 -11.42 -5.34 6.06
C GLY A 243 -10.70 -5.71 7.34
N ILE A 244 -9.83 -6.73 7.33
CA ILE A 244 -9.11 -7.19 8.53
C ILE A 244 -7.61 -7.34 8.23
N THR A 245 -6.82 -7.34 9.31
CA THR A 245 -5.39 -7.64 9.21
C THR A 245 -5.17 -9.07 8.70
N THR A 246 -4.36 -9.22 7.66
CA THR A 246 -4.00 -10.54 7.12
C THR A 246 -3.14 -11.29 8.14
N SER A 247 -3.52 -12.52 8.44
CA SER A 247 -2.77 -13.35 9.38
C SER A 247 -1.37 -13.67 8.87
N THR A 248 -0.40 -13.55 9.76
CA THR A 248 0.99 -14.02 9.52
C THR A 248 1.21 -15.45 10.00
N GLY A 249 0.15 -16.16 10.40
CA GLY A 249 0.25 -17.53 10.93
C GLY A 249 0.84 -17.61 12.35
N GLY A 250 0.70 -16.54 13.14
CA GLY A 250 1.27 -16.45 14.49
C GLY A 250 2.77 -16.11 14.53
N ASN A 251 3.45 -16.07 13.38
CA ASN A 251 4.87 -15.73 13.28
C ASN A 251 5.06 -14.34 12.67
N LEU A 252 5.68 -13.43 13.41
CA LEU A 252 5.96 -12.07 12.91
C LEU A 252 6.90 -12.03 11.70
N ARG A 253 7.75 -13.05 11.50
CA ARG A 253 8.58 -13.20 10.27
C ARG A 253 7.70 -13.24 9.01
N GLY A 254 6.46 -13.70 9.11
CA GLY A 254 5.50 -13.64 8.01
C GLY A 254 5.27 -12.23 7.45
N ARG A 255 5.60 -11.17 8.21
CA ARG A 255 5.62 -9.80 7.68
C ARG A 255 6.69 -9.60 6.61
N TRP A 256 7.80 -10.30 6.71
CA TRP A 256 8.86 -10.31 5.70
C TRP A 256 8.59 -11.34 4.60
N GLU A 257 8.17 -12.54 4.96
CA GLU A 257 8.09 -13.69 4.05
C GLU A 257 6.90 -13.61 3.07
N LYS A 258 5.72 -13.19 3.55
CA LYS A 258 4.50 -13.18 2.71
C LYS A 258 4.54 -12.08 1.66
N SER A 259 4.08 -12.42 0.45
CA SER A 259 4.11 -11.49 -0.69
C SER A 259 3.06 -10.39 -0.60
N TYR A 260 1.89 -10.64 0.01
CA TYR A 260 0.81 -9.66 0.12
C TYR A 260 0.21 -9.64 1.52
N LEU A 261 0.12 -8.45 2.14
CA LEU A 261 -0.47 -8.30 3.48
C LEU A 261 -1.29 -7.01 3.58
N HIS A 262 -2.43 -7.11 4.30
CA HIS A 262 -3.19 -5.98 4.83
C HIS A 262 -2.94 -5.82 6.32
N TRP A 263 -2.92 -4.58 6.79
CA TRP A 263 -2.85 -4.22 8.19
C TRP A 263 -3.90 -3.16 8.54
N VAL A 264 -4.86 -3.53 9.38
CA VAL A 264 -5.77 -2.56 10.01
C VAL A 264 -5.05 -1.95 11.18
N PHE A 265 -4.69 -0.68 11.06
CA PHE A 265 -4.03 0.05 12.12
C PHE A 265 -5.02 0.43 13.22
N HIS A 266 -4.67 0.11 14.45
CA HIS A 266 -5.37 0.52 15.65
C HIS A 266 -4.43 1.32 16.55
N ALA A 267 -4.85 2.51 16.98
CA ALA A 267 -4.14 3.25 18.01
C ALA A 267 -4.21 2.46 19.34
N LYS A 268 -3.16 2.53 20.15
CA LYS A 268 -3.08 1.84 21.44
C LYS A 268 -4.25 2.22 22.37
N SER A 269 -4.71 3.46 22.32
CA SER A 269 -5.91 3.94 23.03
C SER A 269 -6.91 4.46 21.99
N ALA A 270 -8.08 3.83 21.89
CA ALA A 270 -9.12 4.24 20.95
C ALA A 270 -10.51 4.12 21.58
N ALA A 271 -11.40 5.06 21.23
CA ALA A 271 -12.84 4.95 21.46
C ALA A 271 -13.46 4.15 20.31
N TYR A 272 -14.47 3.35 20.63
CA TYR A 272 -15.25 2.65 19.60
C TYR A 272 -16.57 3.41 19.32
N GLU A 273 -16.80 3.77 18.06
CA GLU A 273 -17.96 4.50 17.57
C GLU A 273 -18.78 3.61 16.60
N PRO A 274 -19.77 2.83 17.09
CA PRO A 274 -20.52 1.87 16.28
C PRO A 274 -21.22 2.47 15.07
N GLN A 275 -21.63 3.75 15.14
CA GLN A 275 -22.32 4.47 14.06
C GLN A 275 -21.43 4.62 12.80
N LEU A 276 -20.11 4.55 12.95
CA LEU A 276 -19.17 4.59 11.83
C LEU A 276 -18.85 3.21 11.23
N THR A 277 -19.51 2.15 11.71
CA THR A 277 -19.41 0.82 11.11
C THR A 277 -20.39 0.65 9.95
N LYS A 278 -20.07 -0.25 9.04
CA LYS A 278 -21.04 -0.68 8.02
C LYS A 278 -22.20 -1.41 8.68
N ARG A 279 -23.42 -0.96 8.45
CA ARG A 279 -24.61 -1.70 8.92
C ARG A 279 -24.56 -3.12 8.33
N LYS A 280 -24.57 -4.15 9.19
CA LYS A 280 -24.81 -5.52 8.75
C LYS A 280 -26.20 -5.55 8.13
N LYS A 281 -26.33 -5.94 6.85
CA LYS A 281 -27.65 -6.34 6.33
C LYS A 281 -28.10 -7.49 7.20
N GLY A 282 -29.23 -7.30 7.93
CA GLY A 282 -29.86 -8.41 8.63
C GLY A 282 -30.03 -9.57 7.63
N ARG A 283 -29.60 -10.76 8.01
CA ARG A 283 -29.99 -11.98 7.30
C ARG A 283 -31.54 -12.03 7.42
N LYS A 284 -32.24 -11.79 6.30
CA LYS A 284 -33.62 -12.19 6.14
C LYS A 284 -33.61 -13.68 5.86
#